data_370666645fb0ed7b5fd30e689f6c3dde
#
_entry.id   370666645fb0ed7b5fd30e689f6c3dde
#
_cell.length_a   1.000
_cell.length_b   1.000
_cell.length_c   1.000
_cell.angle_alpha   90.00
_cell.angle_beta   90.00
_cell.angle_gamma   90.00
#
_symmetry.space_group_name_H-M   'P 1'
#
loop_
_entity.id
_entity.type
_entity.pdbx_description
1 polymer ?
#
loop_
_entity_poly.entity_id
_entity_poly.type
_entity_poly.pdbx_seq_one_letter_code
_entity_poly.pdbx_strand_id
1 'polypeptide(L)'
;MCEHCCMNRRQFNTLTAAGATAGLLGAATTLRADASKIEPWDPDKPFLVTGRPLRVQPILAHANQSPREKASWRSWGEVVNEAAAAQEMQRIAGELKGLAAKADFPLAILPAIKVTSEEQAAAAQQGDFDAVLLYAASNARLFRPCCAQDPKRDTVVFVRHRVGPTYYGYECLGTRFFKVPSPEVWNANNADNHGPVTLDDVVVDDYDEVLWRMRALYGLKNFVGQRILALGGPQGKYDATAPDVARERYRLEIVDVSYADFAARLKAVESDDSLQKQSAAWTDRYLAMPHTKLETK
;
A
#
# COMPACT_ATOMS: atom_id res chain seq x y z
N MET A 1 5.20 16.64 -18.38
CA MET A 1 4.47 16.67 -17.10
C MET A 1 3.64 15.41 -17.07
N CYS A 2 3.94 14.49 -16.17
CA CYS A 2 3.30 13.17 -16.13
C CYS A 2 2.02 13.30 -15.30
N GLU A 3 0.85 13.35 -15.97
CA GLU A 3 -0.48 13.48 -15.32
C GLU A 3 -0.91 12.22 -14.53
N HIS A 4 -0.06 11.19 -14.47
CA HIS A 4 -0.42 9.89 -13.90
C HIS A 4 0.22 9.59 -12.52
N CYS A 5 0.85 10.56 -11.88
CA CYS A 5 1.32 10.43 -10.49
C CYS A 5 0.31 10.95 -9.46
N CYS A 6 -0.98 10.81 -9.72
CA CYS A 6 -1.99 11.19 -8.73
C CYS A 6 -2.22 10.04 -7.75
N MET A 7 -1.93 10.29 -6.47
CA MET A 7 -2.44 9.46 -5.38
C MET A 7 -3.93 9.20 -5.58
N ASN A 8 -4.36 7.98 -5.27
CA ASN A 8 -5.77 7.62 -5.25
C ASN A 8 -6.56 8.66 -4.44
N ARG A 9 -7.63 9.21 -5.02
CA ARG A 9 -8.52 10.21 -4.40
C ARG A 9 -9.01 9.80 -3.01
N ARG A 10 -9.12 8.53 -2.74
CA ARG A 10 -9.52 7.94 -1.47
C ARG A 10 -8.50 8.21 -0.38
N GLN A 11 -7.22 8.08 -0.69
CA GLN A 11 -6.12 8.39 0.21
C GLN A 11 -6.02 9.88 0.50
N PHE A 12 -6.33 10.71 -0.50
CA PHE A 12 -6.41 12.15 -0.35
C PHE A 12 -7.55 12.58 0.60
N ASN A 13 -8.74 12.02 0.44
CA ASN A 13 -9.89 12.38 1.26
C ASN A 13 -9.78 11.86 2.71
N THR A 14 -9.11 10.73 2.94
CA THR A 14 -8.89 10.18 4.30
C THR A 14 -7.88 11.03 5.07
N LEU A 15 -6.91 11.62 4.39
CA LEU A 15 -5.93 12.53 4.98
C LEU A 15 -6.56 13.88 5.39
N THR A 16 -7.57 14.34 4.67
CA THR A 16 -8.26 15.61 4.96
C THR A 16 -9.32 15.51 6.05
N ALA A 17 -9.98 14.35 6.20
CA ALA A 17 -11.04 14.16 7.20
C ALA A 17 -10.54 13.93 8.63
N ALA A 18 -9.30 13.44 8.81
CA ALA A 18 -8.73 13.16 10.13
C ALA A 18 -8.01 14.36 10.78
N GLY A 19 -7.93 15.49 10.09
CA GLY A 19 -7.21 16.70 10.55
C GLY A 19 -7.96 17.63 11.49
N ALA A 20 -9.24 17.35 11.80
CA ALA A 20 -10.10 18.35 12.45
C ALA A 20 -10.28 18.21 13.96
N THR A 21 -9.74 17.21 14.64
CA THR A 21 -9.88 17.06 16.10
C THR A 21 -8.65 16.48 16.76
N ALA A 22 -7.63 17.29 17.02
CA ALA A 22 -6.72 17.12 18.15
C ALA A 22 -5.93 18.42 18.35
N GLY A 23 -6.54 19.35 19.02
CA GLY A 23 -5.87 20.51 19.56
C GLY A 23 -5.09 20.15 20.82
N LEU A 24 -3.89 20.72 20.91
CA LEU A 24 -3.18 21.12 22.14
C LEU A 24 -3.01 20.09 23.24
N LEU A 25 -1.80 19.53 23.30
CA LEU A 25 -0.98 19.56 24.51
C LEU A 25 0.45 19.20 24.12
N GLY A 26 1.32 20.20 24.10
CA GLY A 26 2.73 20.04 23.86
C GLY A 26 3.40 19.34 25.05
N ALA A 27 4.01 18.21 24.78
CA ALA A 27 5.15 17.75 25.52
C ALA A 27 6.23 17.50 24.47
N ALA A 28 7.17 18.41 24.37
CA ALA A 28 8.41 18.20 23.67
C ALA A 28 9.18 17.10 24.40
N THR A 29 8.82 15.84 24.19
CA THR A 29 9.69 14.72 24.45
C THR A 29 10.76 14.77 23.39
N THR A 30 11.89 15.39 23.73
CA THR A 30 13.15 15.15 23.04
C THR A 30 13.43 13.66 23.16
N LEU A 31 12.96 12.87 22.21
CA LEU A 31 13.45 11.53 21.97
C LEU A 31 14.91 11.69 21.55
N ARG A 32 15.80 11.69 22.54
CA ARG A 32 17.19 11.33 22.33
C ARG A 32 17.16 9.92 21.77
N ALA A 33 17.21 9.80 20.46
CA ALA A 33 17.54 8.55 19.82
C ALA A 33 18.87 8.12 20.44
N ASP A 34 18.84 6.99 21.12
CA ASP A 34 20.02 6.42 21.76
C ASP A 34 21.01 6.11 20.63
N ALA A 35 22.00 6.96 20.46
CA ALA A 35 22.99 6.87 19.38
C ALA A 35 23.75 5.54 19.41
N SER A 36 23.69 4.81 20.55
CA SER A 36 24.31 3.50 20.75
C SER A 36 23.60 2.34 20.01
N LYS A 37 22.41 2.57 19.41
CA LYS A 37 21.62 1.54 18.70
C LYS A 37 21.53 1.74 17.19
N ILE A 38 22.19 2.74 16.65
CA ILE A 38 22.24 2.92 15.18
C ILE A 38 23.31 1.95 14.68
N GLU A 39 22.90 0.83 14.10
CA GLU A 39 23.83 0.00 13.35
C GLU A 39 24.54 0.85 12.30
N PRO A 40 25.89 0.79 12.26
CA PRO A 40 26.62 1.49 11.22
C PRO A 40 26.14 1.00 9.84
N TRP A 41 26.05 1.91 8.89
CA TRP A 41 25.76 1.52 7.51
C TRP A 41 26.80 0.51 7.02
N ASP A 42 26.32 -0.62 6.49
CA ASP A 42 27.14 -1.67 5.93
C ASP A 42 27.00 -1.70 4.41
N PRO A 43 28.04 -1.37 3.64
CA PRO A 43 27.98 -1.34 2.19
C PRO A 43 27.75 -2.71 1.55
N ASP A 44 27.97 -3.81 2.27
CA ASP A 44 27.69 -5.16 1.78
C ASP A 44 26.23 -5.57 1.97
N LYS A 45 25.49 -4.85 2.82
CA LYS A 45 24.05 -5.02 2.91
C LYS A 45 23.35 -4.32 1.74
N PRO A 46 22.28 -4.89 1.19
CA PRO A 46 21.50 -4.22 0.15
C PRO A 46 21.14 -2.81 0.62
N PHE A 47 21.44 -1.84 -0.21
CA PHE A 47 21.32 -0.39 0.10
C PHE A 47 19.91 0.02 0.57
N LEU A 48 18.92 -0.84 0.40
CA LEU A 48 17.53 -0.50 0.66
C LEU A 48 16.71 -1.72 1.08
N VAL A 49 16.59 -1.97 2.36
CA VAL A 49 15.33 -2.48 2.89
C VAL A 49 14.84 -1.49 3.95
N THR A 50 14.27 -0.41 3.50
CA THR A 50 13.92 0.71 4.36
C THR A 50 12.44 0.79 4.69
N GLY A 51 11.66 -0.22 4.39
CA GLY A 51 10.24 -0.21 4.65
C GLY A 51 9.76 -1.50 5.32
N ARG A 52 8.69 -1.39 6.10
CA ARG A 52 7.97 -2.58 6.56
C ARG A 52 7.33 -3.27 5.37
N PRO A 53 7.26 -4.61 5.34
CA PRO A 53 6.61 -5.33 4.26
C PRO A 53 5.15 -4.90 4.07
N LEU A 54 4.70 -4.80 2.82
CA LEU A 54 3.28 -4.67 2.53
C LEU A 54 2.61 -6.03 2.81
N ARG A 55 1.65 -6.06 3.72
CA ARG A 55 0.89 -7.26 4.08
C ARG A 55 -0.43 -7.25 3.33
N VAL A 56 -0.65 -8.26 2.51
CA VAL A 56 -1.83 -8.37 1.65
C VAL A 56 -2.65 -9.58 2.06
N GLN A 57 -3.95 -9.37 2.29
CA GLN A 57 -4.92 -10.42 2.56
C GLN A 57 -5.71 -10.75 1.30
N PRO A 58 -5.47 -11.88 0.64
CA PRO A 58 -6.30 -12.35 -0.46
C PRO A 58 -7.63 -12.90 0.08
N ILE A 59 -8.73 -12.51 -0.55
CA ILE A 59 -10.09 -12.96 -0.20
C ILE A 59 -10.80 -13.44 -1.47
N LEU A 60 -11.21 -14.70 -1.50
CA LEU A 60 -12.10 -15.24 -2.53
C LEU A 60 -13.55 -15.13 -2.05
N ALA A 61 -14.31 -14.23 -2.65
CA ALA A 61 -15.74 -14.08 -2.38
C ALA A 61 -16.55 -14.89 -3.40
N HIS A 62 -17.30 -15.88 -2.92
CA HIS A 62 -18.14 -16.71 -3.78
C HIS A 62 -19.48 -17.06 -3.13
N ALA A 63 -20.38 -17.61 -3.93
CA ALA A 63 -21.64 -18.18 -3.46
C ALA A 63 -21.82 -19.60 -3.97
N ASN A 64 -22.34 -20.46 -3.10
CA ASN A 64 -22.85 -21.76 -3.52
C ASN A 64 -24.22 -21.57 -4.15
N GLN A 65 -24.34 -21.88 -5.41
CA GLN A 65 -25.56 -21.70 -6.17
C GLN A 65 -26.26 -23.03 -6.36
N SER A 66 -27.53 -23.10 -5.95
CA SER A 66 -28.39 -24.24 -6.24
C SER A 66 -29.14 -23.94 -7.53
N PRO A 67 -29.05 -24.81 -8.55
CA PRO A 67 -29.88 -24.71 -9.74
C PRO A 67 -31.35 -24.70 -9.34
N ARG A 68 -32.11 -23.73 -9.84
CA ARG A 68 -33.57 -23.68 -9.68
C ARG A 68 -34.22 -24.10 -10.98
N GLU A 69 -35.15 -25.02 -10.92
CA GLU A 69 -36.00 -25.31 -12.06
C GLU A 69 -36.80 -24.07 -12.47
N LYS A 70 -36.96 -23.86 -13.75
CA LYS A 70 -37.73 -22.74 -14.33
C LYS A 70 -37.25 -21.34 -13.96
N ALA A 71 -35.98 -21.15 -13.52
CA ALA A 71 -35.42 -19.84 -13.32
C ALA A 71 -34.98 -19.25 -14.64
N SER A 72 -35.42 -18.02 -14.95
CA SER A 72 -35.00 -17.28 -16.12
C SER A 72 -33.59 -16.69 -15.96
N TRP A 73 -33.17 -16.49 -14.71
CA TRP A 73 -31.85 -15.96 -14.37
C TRP A 73 -30.91 -17.07 -13.89
N ARG A 74 -29.69 -17.06 -14.39
CA ARG A 74 -28.59 -17.95 -13.98
C ARG A 74 -27.32 -17.14 -13.84
N SER A 75 -26.48 -17.50 -12.87
CA SER A 75 -25.15 -16.92 -12.84
C SER A 75 -24.28 -17.48 -13.97
N TRP A 76 -23.46 -16.64 -14.55
CA TRP A 76 -22.60 -16.97 -15.68
C TRP A 76 -21.18 -17.35 -15.28
N GLY A 77 -20.82 -17.15 -13.99
CA GLY A 77 -19.50 -17.49 -13.49
C GLY A 77 -19.29 -18.97 -13.28
N GLU A 78 -18.04 -19.39 -13.25
CA GLU A 78 -17.66 -20.80 -13.08
C GLU A 78 -17.41 -21.21 -11.61
N VAL A 79 -17.22 -20.24 -10.70
CA VAL A 79 -17.01 -20.48 -9.28
C VAL A 79 -18.37 -20.46 -8.55
N VAL A 80 -19.13 -21.51 -8.70
CA VAL A 80 -20.54 -21.56 -8.24
C VAL A 80 -20.80 -22.61 -7.13
N ASN A 81 -19.79 -23.38 -6.75
CA ASN A 81 -19.89 -24.39 -5.69
C ASN A 81 -18.55 -24.56 -4.95
N GLU A 82 -18.58 -25.34 -3.85
CA GLU A 82 -17.42 -25.58 -3.02
C GLU A 82 -16.24 -26.23 -3.76
N ALA A 83 -16.50 -27.15 -4.68
CA ALA A 83 -15.45 -27.83 -5.44
C ALA A 83 -14.72 -26.85 -6.38
N ALA A 84 -15.48 -26.04 -7.11
CA ALA A 84 -14.91 -25.00 -7.98
C ALA A 84 -14.15 -23.95 -7.16
N ALA A 85 -14.68 -23.55 -6.00
CA ALA A 85 -14.01 -22.62 -5.11
C ALA A 85 -12.70 -23.19 -4.54
N ALA A 86 -12.67 -24.48 -4.20
CA ALA A 86 -11.44 -25.14 -3.73
C ALA A 86 -10.36 -25.19 -4.82
N GLN A 87 -10.74 -25.48 -6.06
CA GLN A 87 -9.81 -25.45 -7.20
C GLN A 87 -9.28 -24.05 -7.44
N GLU A 88 -10.15 -23.04 -7.35
CA GLU A 88 -9.76 -21.65 -7.52
C GLU A 88 -8.83 -21.17 -6.40
N MET A 89 -9.05 -21.57 -5.16
CA MET A 89 -8.14 -21.29 -4.05
C MET A 89 -6.73 -21.83 -4.30
N GLN A 90 -6.63 -23.04 -4.86
CA GLN A 90 -5.33 -23.64 -5.22
C GLN A 90 -4.65 -22.85 -6.35
N ARG A 91 -5.42 -22.43 -7.36
CA ARG A 91 -4.93 -21.59 -8.45
C ARG A 91 -4.41 -20.25 -7.92
N ILE A 92 -5.21 -19.55 -7.12
CA ILE A 92 -4.84 -18.29 -6.47
C ILE A 92 -3.54 -18.45 -5.67
N ALA A 93 -3.42 -19.49 -4.86
CA ALA A 93 -2.22 -19.74 -4.07
C ALA A 93 -0.97 -19.91 -4.94
N GLY A 94 -1.08 -20.64 -6.06
CA GLY A 94 0.02 -20.82 -7.02
C GLY A 94 0.43 -19.51 -7.71
N GLU A 95 -0.54 -18.74 -8.18
CA GLU A 95 -0.31 -17.46 -8.85
C GLU A 95 0.28 -16.41 -7.90
N LEU A 96 -0.23 -16.32 -6.67
CA LEU A 96 0.30 -15.41 -5.65
C LEU A 96 1.71 -15.77 -5.19
N LYS A 97 2.05 -17.06 -5.16
CA LYS A 97 3.44 -17.49 -4.96
C LYS A 97 4.36 -16.98 -6.07
N GLY A 98 3.91 -17.10 -7.32
CA GLY A 98 4.64 -16.55 -8.48
C GLY A 98 4.76 -15.03 -8.43
N LEU A 99 3.69 -14.33 -8.02
CA LEU A 99 3.67 -12.88 -7.84
C LEU A 99 4.67 -12.43 -6.78
N ALA A 100 4.67 -13.09 -5.61
CA ALA A 100 5.60 -12.78 -4.53
C ALA A 100 7.06 -12.98 -4.94
N ALA A 101 7.34 -14.01 -5.75
CA ALA A 101 8.69 -14.25 -6.26
C ALA A 101 9.19 -13.20 -7.27
N LYS A 102 8.27 -12.51 -7.96
CA LYS A 102 8.59 -11.41 -8.88
C LYS A 102 8.73 -10.05 -8.17
N ALA A 103 8.30 -9.94 -6.92
CA ALA A 103 8.30 -8.68 -6.19
C ALA A 103 9.75 -8.22 -5.91
N ASP A 104 10.07 -6.99 -6.30
CA ASP A 104 11.33 -6.30 -6.04
C ASP A 104 11.26 -5.38 -4.78
N PHE A 105 10.26 -5.60 -3.95
CA PHE A 105 10.00 -4.91 -2.69
C PHE A 105 9.50 -5.91 -1.64
N PRO A 106 9.63 -5.62 -0.33
CA PRO A 106 9.11 -6.49 0.71
C PRO A 106 7.59 -6.65 0.63
N LEU A 107 7.15 -7.85 0.22
CA LEU A 107 5.75 -8.21 0.05
C LEU A 107 5.45 -9.46 0.86
N ALA A 108 4.47 -9.37 1.78
CA ALA A 108 3.97 -10.48 2.57
C ALA A 108 2.52 -10.80 2.18
N ILE A 109 2.32 -11.86 1.42
CA ILE A 109 0.99 -12.33 1.05
C ILE A 109 0.53 -13.32 2.11
N LEU A 110 -0.58 -13.01 2.78
CA LEU A 110 -1.18 -13.87 3.78
C LEU A 110 -1.91 -15.05 3.12
N PRO A 111 -2.19 -16.13 3.86
CA PRO A 111 -3.02 -17.22 3.34
C PRO A 111 -4.37 -16.70 2.83
N ALA A 112 -4.77 -17.13 1.64
CA ALA A 112 -6.04 -16.72 1.06
C ALA A 112 -7.22 -17.25 1.89
N ILE A 113 -8.24 -16.41 2.05
CA ILE A 113 -9.47 -16.75 2.80
C ILE A 113 -10.63 -16.87 1.81
N LYS A 114 -11.42 -17.93 1.98
CA LYS A 114 -12.66 -18.13 1.26
C LYS A 114 -13.83 -17.57 2.07
N VAL A 115 -14.70 -16.78 1.45
CA VAL A 115 -15.82 -16.09 2.10
C VAL A 115 -17.11 -16.34 1.34
N THR A 116 -18.13 -16.83 2.05
CA THR A 116 -19.47 -17.12 1.52
C THR A 116 -20.58 -16.39 2.28
N SER A 117 -20.26 -15.75 3.41
CA SER A 117 -21.23 -14.99 4.23
C SER A 117 -20.62 -13.66 4.72
N GLU A 118 -21.49 -12.76 5.19
CA GLU A 118 -21.08 -11.47 5.75
C GLU A 118 -20.32 -11.66 7.08
N GLU A 119 -20.64 -12.65 7.87
CA GLU A 119 -19.95 -12.98 9.11
C GLU A 119 -18.50 -13.42 8.83
N GLN A 120 -18.30 -14.24 7.79
CA GLN A 120 -16.96 -14.63 7.35
C GLN A 120 -16.18 -13.44 6.79
N ALA A 121 -16.84 -12.53 6.06
CA ALA A 121 -16.24 -11.32 5.57
C ALA A 121 -15.77 -10.41 6.74
N ALA A 122 -16.62 -10.25 7.77
CA ALA A 122 -16.27 -9.49 8.96
C ALA A 122 -15.09 -10.12 9.73
N ALA A 123 -15.06 -11.45 9.85
CA ALA A 123 -13.94 -12.17 10.45
C ALA A 123 -12.63 -11.97 9.67
N ALA A 124 -12.69 -11.98 8.33
CA ALA A 124 -11.52 -11.75 7.48
C ALA A 124 -10.92 -10.35 7.63
N GLN A 125 -11.69 -9.37 8.13
CA GLN A 125 -11.21 -8.00 8.39
C GLN A 125 -10.39 -7.86 9.70
N GLN A 126 -10.41 -8.86 10.58
CA GLN A 126 -9.73 -8.78 11.89
C GLN A 126 -8.23 -9.03 11.82
N GLY A 127 -7.70 -9.47 10.69
CA GLY A 127 -6.27 -9.69 10.49
C GLY A 127 -5.43 -8.42 10.52
N ASP A 128 -4.13 -8.58 10.76
CA ASP A 128 -3.15 -7.50 10.61
C ASP A 128 -2.59 -7.50 9.19
N PHE A 129 -3.13 -6.62 8.33
CA PHE A 129 -2.74 -6.45 6.93
C PHE A 129 -2.97 -5.00 6.48
N ASP A 130 -2.33 -4.63 5.39
CA ASP A 130 -2.37 -3.28 4.81
C ASP A 130 -3.36 -3.16 3.65
N ALA A 131 -3.58 -4.25 2.92
CA ALA A 131 -4.46 -4.26 1.76
C ALA A 131 -5.19 -5.59 1.61
N VAL A 132 -6.39 -5.52 1.04
CA VAL A 132 -7.16 -6.67 0.56
C VAL A 132 -6.90 -6.85 -0.94
N LEU A 133 -6.61 -8.08 -1.37
CA LEU A 133 -6.72 -8.50 -2.75
C LEU A 133 -8.01 -9.31 -2.89
N LEU A 134 -9.05 -8.67 -3.40
CA LEU A 134 -10.39 -9.27 -3.51
C LEU A 134 -10.57 -9.98 -4.84
N TYR A 135 -10.78 -11.28 -4.78
CA TYR A 135 -11.24 -12.11 -5.89
C TYR A 135 -12.75 -12.19 -5.85
N ALA A 136 -13.43 -11.32 -6.58
CA ALA A 136 -14.89 -11.22 -6.61
C ALA A 136 -15.48 -12.25 -7.58
N ALA A 137 -15.45 -13.54 -7.23
CA ALA A 137 -15.79 -14.61 -8.13
C ALA A 137 -17.30 -14.73 -8.40
N SER A 138 -18.11 -14.67 -7.34
CA SER A 138 -19.57 -14.67 -7.43
C SER A 138 -20.14 -14.09 -6.13
N ASN A 139 -21.42 -13.75 -6.08
CA ASN A 139 -22.08 -13.12 -4.94
C ASN A 139 -21.74 -11.62 -4.75
N ALA A 140 -22.44 -10.80 -5.51
CA ALA A 140 -22.30 -9.34 -5.45
C ALA A 140 -22.55 -8.72 -4.05
N ARG A 141 -23.34 -9.37 -3.18
CA ARG A 141 -23.61 -8.89 -1.82
C ARG A 141 -22.37 -8.89 -0.94
N LEU A 142 -21.43 -9.81 -1.20
CA LEU A 142 -20.19 -9.92 -0.44
C LEU A 142 -19.11 -8.93 -0.93
N PHE A 143 -19.32 -8.26 -2.04
CA PHE A 143 -18.32 -7.34 -2.59
C PHE A 143 -17.90 -6.28 -1.58
N ARG A 144 -18.87 -5.52 -1.05
CA ARG A 144 -18.59 -4.46 -0.07
C ARG A 144 -18.04 -5.01 1.26
N PRO A 145 -18.65 -6.02 1.88
CA PRO A 145 -18.12 -6.61 3.11
C PRO A 145 -16.69 -7.14 2.98
N CYS A 146 -16.31 -7.66 1.81
CA CYS A 146 -14.97 -8.18 1.57
C CYS A 146 -13.94 -7.10 1.22
N CYS A 147 -14.34 -5.89 0.84
CA CYS A 147 -13.41 -4.76 0.71
C CYS A 147 -12.86 -4.36 2.07
N ALA A 148 -11.69 -3.73 2.10
CA ALA A 148 -11.11 -3.19 3.33
C ALA A 148 -12.07 -2.21 4.01
N GLN A 149 -12.39 -2.47 5.27
CA GLN A 149 -13.31 -1.66 6.05
C GLN A 149 -12.59 -0.54 6.84
N ASP A 150 -11.34 -0.78 7.23
CA ASP A 150 -10.50 0.25 7.86
C ASP A 150 -10.04 1.26 6.80
N PRO A 151 -10.24 2.57 7.01
CA PRO A 151 -9.80 3.61 6.07
C PRO A 151 -8.27 3.67 5.86
N LYS A 152 -7.50 3.03 6.72
CA LYS A 152 -6.04 2.91 6.59
C LYS A 152 -5.62 1.77 5.66
N ARG A 153 -6.57 0.92 5.26
CA ARG A 153 -6.33 -0.23 4.39
C ARG A 153 -6.87 0.05 3.00
N ASP A 154 -6.28 -0.59 2.02
CA ASP A 154 -6.66 -0.44 0.62
C ASP A 154 -7.27 -1.74 0.08
N THR A 155 -7.96 -1.65 -1.03
CA THR A 155 -8.50 -2.81 -1.74
C THR A 155 -8.06 -2.77 -3.19
N VAL A 156 -7.52 -3.89 -3.66
CA VAL A 156 -7.35 -4.18 -5.09
C VAL A 156 -8.34 -5.27 -5.44
N VAL A 157 -9.16 -5.06 -6.43
CA VAL A 157 -10.15 -6.04 -6.91
C VAL A 157 -9.59 -6.74 -8.13
N PHE A 158 -9.48 -8.06 -8.06
CA PHE A 158 -9.07 -8.86 -9.21
C PHE A 158 -10.28 -9.62 -9.78
N VAL A 159 -10.46 -9.50 -11.09
CA VAL A 159 -11.55 -10.15 -11.82
C VAL A 159 -10.96 -11.00 -12.94
N ARG A 160 -11.39 -12.26 -13.00
CA ARG A 160 -11.09 -13.15 -14.12
C ARG A 160 -12.16 -13.03 -15.20
N HIS A 161 -11.72 -12.81 -16.41
CA HIS A 161 -12.57 -12.80 -17.58
C HIS A 161 -12.12 -13.83 -18.62
N ARG A 162 -10.82 -13.92 -18.89
CA ARG A 162 -10.22 -14.82 -19.89
C ARG A 162 -9.20 -15.79 -19.31
N VAL A 163 -8.61 -15.45 -18.20
CA VAL A 163 -7.56 -16.25 -17.56
C VAL A 163 -8.15 -17.00 -16.36
N GLY A 164 -8.37 -18.30 -16.52
CA GLY A 164 -8.99 -19.15 -15.50
C GLY A 164 -10.53 -19.15 -15.57
N PRO A 165 -11.21 -19.53 -14.48
CA PRO A 165 -12.67 -19.56 -14.46
C PRO A 165 -13.22 -18.13 -14.50
N THR A 166 -14.20 -17.89 -15.38
CA THR A 166 -14.84 -16.58 -15.48
C THR A 166 -15.53 -16.22 -14.16
N TYR A 167 -15.23 -15.05 -13.63
CA TYR A 167 -15.88 -14.55 -12.43
C TYR A 167 -17.21 -13.87 -12.77
N TYR A 168 -18.29 -14.35 -12.18
CA TYR A 168 -19.58 -13.67 -12.27
C TYR A 168 -19.51 -12.26 -11.60
N GLY A 169 -18.58 -12.09 -10.69
CA GLY A 169 -18.31 -10.84 -10.01
C GLY A 169 -18.02 -9.63 -10.91
N TYR A 170 -17.82 -9.81 -12.23
CA TYR A 170 -17.74 -8.67 -13.14
C TYR A 170 -19.03 -7.82 -13.13
N GLU A 171 -20.17 -8.39 -12.77
CA GLU A 171 -21.39 -7.60 -12.54
C GLU A 171 -21.28 -6.67 -11.32
N CYS A 172 -20.40 -6.98 -10.39
CA CYS A 172 -20.08 -6.09 -9.28
C CYS A 172 -19.34 -4.83 -9.76
N LEU A 173 -18.80 -4.84 -10.99
CA LEU A 173 -18.22 -3.66 -11.63
C LEU A 173 -19.29 -2.64 -12.04
N GLY A 174 -20.56 -2.93 -11.75
CA GLY A 174 -21.67 -1.98 -11.90
C GLY A 174 -21.55 -0.83 -10.90
N THR A 175 -21.99 0.33 -11.33
CA THR A 175 -21.90 1.60 -10.61
C THR A 175 -22.46 1.60 -9.20
N ARG A 176 -23.41 0.71 -8.88
CA ARG A 176 -23.96 0.57 -7.51
C ARG A 176 -22.97 0.11 -6.45
N PHE A 177 -21.83 -0.46 -6.86
CA PHE A 177 -20.81 -0.99 -5.94
C PHE A 177 -19.59 -0.10 -5.82
N PHE A 178 -19.43 0.86 -6.73
CA PHE A 178 -18.28 1.75 -6.78
C PHE A 178 -18.61 3.16 -6.28
N LYS A 179 -17.56 3.82 -5.79
CA LYS A 179 -17.61 5.23 -5.51
C LYS A 179 -17.59 6.01 -6.83
N VAL A 180 -18.62 6.78 -7.09
CA VAL A 180 -18.72 7.62 -8.28
C VAL A 180 -18.06 8.97 -8.03
N PRO A 181 -17.26 9.50 -8.97
CA PRO A 181 -16.52 10.76 -8.79
C PRO A 181 -17.39 12.00 -8.62
N SER A 182 -18.62 11.99 -9.15
CA SER A 182 -19.54 13.13 -9.06
C SER A 182 -21.00 12.66 -9.01
N PRO A 183 -21.83 13.24 -8.13
CA PRO A 183 -23.26 12.98 -8.11
C PRO A 183 -23.98 13.39 -9.39
N GLU A 184 -23.40 14.29 -10.17
CA GLU A 184 -24.02 14.87 -11.39
C GLU A 184 -24.02 13.88 -12.57
N VAL A 185 -23.12 12.90 -12.54
CA VAL A 185 -23.00 11.88 -13.61
C VAL A 185 -23.99 10.73 -13.38
N TRP A 186 -24.68 10.71 -12.26
CA TRP A 186 -25.46 9.56 -11.85
C TRP A 186 -26.89 9.87 -11.47
N ASN A 187 -27.79 9.04 -11.99
CA ASN A 187 -29.23 9.13 -11.74
C ASN A 187 -29.52 9.01 -10.22
N ALA A 188 -30.25 9.97 -9.66
CA ALA A 188 -30.57 10.12 -8.23
C ALA A 188 -31.23 8.89 -7.56
N ASN A 189 -31.59 7.88 -8.34
CA ASN A 189 -32.21 6.64 -7.84
C ASN A 189 -31.22 5.60 -7.29
N ASN A 190 -29.92 5.84 -7.37
CA ASN A 190 -28.88 4.98 -6.80
C ASN A 190 -28.22 5.64 -5.59
N ALA A 191 -28.98 5.80 -4.51
CA ALA A 191 -28.50 6.34 -3.24
C ALA A 191 -27.33 5.52 -2.59
N ASP A 192 -27.01 4.36 -3.15
CA ASP A 192 -26.00 3.44 -2.64
C ASP A 192 -24.59 3.61 -3.24
N ASN A 193 -24.35 4.69 -3.98
CA ASN A 193 -23.09 4.93 -4.70
C ASN A 193 -21.90 5.34 -3.83
N HIS A 194 -21.84 4.88 -2.61
CA HIS A 194 -20.74 5.12 -1.68
C HIS A 194 -19.90 3.87 -1.46
N GLY A 195 -19.67 3.10 -2.53
CA GLY A 195 -18.79 1.93 -2.48
C GLY A 195 -17.38 2.28 -1.98
N PRO A 196 -16.69 1.34 -1.34
CA PRO A 196 -15.36 1.56 -0.79
C PRO A 196 -14.27 1.67 -1.86
N VAL A 197 -14.53 1.28 -3.09
CA VAL A 197 -13.57 1.20 -4.21
C VAL A 197 -14.08 1.96 -5.44
N THR A 198 -13.15 2.31 -6.33
CA THR A 198 -13.40 2.93 -7.64
C THR A 198 -13.08 1.94 -8.76
N LEU A 199 -13.39 2.28 -10.00
CA LEU A 199 -12.95 1.48 -11.15
C LEU A 199 -11.42 1.39 -11.25
N ASP A 200 -10.71 2.40 -10.76
CA ASP A 200 -9.25 2.42 -10.74
C ASP A 200 -8.67 1.37 -9.79
N ASP A 201 -9.46 0.80 -8.89
CA ASP A 201 -9.03 -0.26 -7.97
C ASP A 201 -9.22 -1.67 -8.57
N VAL A 202 -9.78 -1.77 -9.79
CA VAL A 202 -10.06 -3.04 -10.45
C VAL A 202 -8.96 -3.41 -11.44
N VAL A 203 -8.54 -4.65 -11.38
CA VAL A 203 -7.63 -5.29 -12.34
C VAL A 203 -8.33 -6.49 -12.97
N VAL A 204 -8.25 -6.62 -14.28
CA VAL A 204 -8.84 -7.74 -15.03
C VAL A 204 -7.74 -8.56 -15.66
N ASP A 205 -7.65 -9.83 -15.29
CA ASP A 205 -6.75 -10.86 -15.87
C ASP A 205 -5.24 -10.55 -15.82
N ASP A 206 -4.79 -9.45 -15.19
CA ASP A 206 -3.41 -8.97 -15.24
C ASP A 206 -2.74 -8.94 -13.86
N TYR A 207 -1.88 -9.94 -13.59
CA TYR A 207 -1.12 -9.99 -12.34
C TYR A 207 0.08 -9.03 -12.30
N ASP A 208 0.62 -8.62 -13.43
CA ASP A 208 1.70 -7.63 -13.44
C ASP A 208 1.15 -6.25 -13.05
N GLU A 209 -0.08 -5.93 -13.44
CA GLU A 209 -0.81 -4.76 -12.95
C GLU A 209 -1.12 -4.87 -11.44
N VAL A 210 -1.53 -6.05 -10.95
CA VAL A 210 -1.70 -6.28 -9.50
C VAL A 210 -0.39 -5.99 -8.75
N LEU A 211 0.73 -6.52 -9.25
CA LEU A 211 2.05 -6.30 -8.64
C LEU A 211 2.44 -4.82 -8.65
N TRP A 212 2.16 -4.11 -9.74
CA TRP A 212 2.41 -2.68 -9.85
C TRP A 212 1.63 -1.88 -8.78
N ARG A 213 0.34 -2.21 -8.59
CA ARG A 213 -0.49 -1.57 -7.55
C ARG A 213 -0.01 -1.88 -6.15
N MET A 214 0.40 -3.11 -5.89
CA MET A 214 1.00 -3.48 -4.61
C MET A 214 2.30 -2.74 -4.34
N ARG A 215 3.15 -2.53 -5.37
CA ARG A 215 4.35 -1.70 -5.27
C ARG A 215 4.01 -0.25 -4.93
N ALA A 216 2.99 0.31 -5.58
CA ALA A 216 2.53 1.66 -5.28
C ALA A 216 2.00 1.79 -3.84
N LEU A 217 1.23 0.82 -3.37
CA LEU A 217 0.76 0.76 -1.97
C LEU A 217 1.92 0.61 -0.98
N TYR A 218 2.90 -0.24 -1.29
CA TYR A 218 4.11 -0.36 -0.48
C TYR A 218 4.83 0.97 -0.34
N GLY A 219 5.06 1.67 -1.46
CA GLY A 219 5.67 2.99 -1.47
C GLY A 219 4.90 3.98 -0.61
N LEU A 220 3.59 4.04 -0.77
CA LEU A 220 2.73 4.94 -0.01
C LEU A 220 2.75 4.65 1.49
N LYS A 221 2.61 3.38 1.89
CA LYS A 221 2.59 2.96 3.31
C LYS A 221 3.93 3.24 4.01
N ASN A 222 5.02 3.25 3.25
CA ASN A 222 6.35 3.53 3.76
C ASN A 222 6.81 4.99 3.57
N PHE A 223 6.01 5.81 2.91
CA PHE A 223 6.29 7.24 2.72
C PHE A 223 5.49 8.11 3.69
N VAL A 224 4.19 7.86 3.83
CA VAL A 224 3.31 8.69 4.66
C VAL A 224 3.68 8.55 6.13
N GLY A 225 3.88 9.66 6.81
CA GLY A 225 4.24 9.72 8.22
C GLY A 225 5.72 9.44 8.51
N GLN A 226 6.57 9.40 7.48
CA GLN A 226 8.01 9.21 7.66
C GLN A 226 8.69 10.47 8.18
N ARG A 227 9.89 10.26 8.75
CA ARG A 227 10.76 11.33 9.23
C ARG A 227 11.75 11.73 8.13
N ILE A 228 11.88 13.04 7.91
CA ILE A 228 12.87 13.64 7.00
C ILE A 228 13.78 14.58 7.80
N LEU A 229 15.08 14.42 7.64
CA LEU A 229 16.04 15.37 8.19
C LEU A 229 16.25 16.51 7.20
N ALA A 230 15.95 17.74 7.62
CA ALA A 230 16.18 18.94 6.83
C ALA A 230 17.45 19.64 7.34
N LEU A 231 18.58 19.41 6.66
CA LEU A 231 19.84 20.00 7.01
C LEU A 231 19.88 21.48 6.57
N GLY A 232 20.03 22.37 7.52
CA GLY A 232 19.98 23.82 7.29
C GLY A 232 18.56 24.40 7.23
N GLY A 233 17.58 23.63 7.66
CA GLY A 233 16.17 24.00 7.70
C GLY A 233 15.35 23.52 6.48
N PRO A 234 14.05 23.35 6.68
CA PRO A 234 13.14 22.93 5.61
C PRO A 234 12.86 24.10 4.68
N GLN A 235 13.33 24.01 3.44
CA GLN A 235 13.11 25.03 2.41
C GLN A 235 12.55 24.40 1.15
N GLY A 236 11.46 24.96 0.63
CA GLY A 236 10.94 24.62 -0.68
C GLY A 236 11.71 25.38 -1.77
N LYS A 237 12.29 24.66 -2.72
CA LYS A 237 13.05 25.30 -3.82
C LYS A 237 12.21 26.24 -4.68
N TYR A 238 10.98 25.86 -4.94
CA TYR A 238 10.07 26.58 -5.84
C TYR A 238 8.86 27.19 -5.12
N ASP A 239 8.55 26.70 -3.93
CA ASP A 239 7.43 27.14 -3.12
C ASP A 239 7.83 27.06 -1.64
N ALA A 240 7.84 28.20 -0.97
CA ALA A 240 8.20 28.29 0.44
C ALA A 240 7.23 27.51 1.35
N THR A 241 5.99 27.26 0.91
CA THR A 241 4.98 26.51 1.67
C THR A 241 5.12 24.99 1.48
N ALA A 242 6.01 24.51 0.62
CA ALA A 242 6.18 23.09 0.35
C ALA A 242 6.43 22.22 1.60
N PRO A 243 7.21 22.66 2.62
CA PRO A 243 7.35 21.91 3.87
C PRO A 243 6.04 21.75 4.65
N ASP A 244 5.18 22.78 4.67
CA ASP A 244 3.89 22.74 5.36
C ASP A 244 2.92 21.83 4.64
N VAL A 245 2.87 21.88 3.32
CA VAL A 245 2.13 20.93 2.49
C VAL A 245 2.59 19.50 2.74
N ALA A 246 3.89 19.27 2.89
CA ALA A 246 4.44 17.95 3.17
C ALA A 246 4.00 17.44 4.56
N ARG A 247 3.99 18.30 5.57
CA ARG A 247 3.50 17.97 6.91
C ARG A 247 2.00 17.68 6.92
N GLU A 248 1.22 18.54 6.30
CA GLU A 248 -0.25 18.42 6.30
C GLU A 248 -0.73 17.25 5.44
N ARG A 249 -0.26 17.18 4.19
CA ARG A 249 -0.75 16.21 3.21
C ARG A 249 -0.20 14.83 3.42
N TYR A 250 1.11 14.72 3.71
CA TYR A 250 1.80 13.44 3.83
C TYR A 250 2.15 13.08 5.26
N ARG A 251 1.80 13.93 6.24
CA ARG A 251 2.12 13.74 7.66
C ARG A 251 3.61 13.51 7.91
N LEU A 252 4.46 14.08 7.09
CA LEU A 252 5.89 13.92 7.24
C LEU A 252 6.36 14.67 8.48
N GLU A 253 7.17 14.00 9.31
CA GLU A 253 7.89 14.63 10.42
C GLU A 253 9.18 15.23 9.87
N ILE A 254 9.17 16.53 9.61
CA ILE A 254 10.37 17.23 9.13
C ILE A 254 11.15 17.72 10.35
N VAL A 255 12.30 17.09 10.59
CA VAL A 255 13.22 17.43 11.68
C VAL A 255 14.26 18.41 11.17
N ASP A 256 14.28 19.59 11.75
CA ASP A 256 15.25 20.61 11.42
C ASP A 256 16.59 20.32 12.12
N VAL A 257 17.66 20.25 11.35
CA VAL A 257 19.02 20.05 11.82
C VAL A 257 19.87 21.22 11.38
N SER A 258 20.30 22.04 12.34
CA SER A 258 21.11 23.20 12.03
C SER A 258 22.50 22.80 11.49
N TYR A 259 23.10 23.65 10.65
CA TYR A 259 24.48 23.45 10.22
C TYR A 259 25.46 23.45 11.40
N ALA A 260 25.16 24.18 12.48
CA ALA A 260 25.98 24.19 13.67
C ALA A 260 25.98 22.84 14.40
N ASP A 261 24.79 22.23 14.57
CA ASP A 261 24.67 20.89 15.16
C ASP A 261 25.36 19.83 14.30
N PHE A 262 25.21 19.93 12.97
CA PHE A 262 25.89 19.04 12.05
C PHE A 262 27.42 19.20 12.12
N ALA A 263 27.93 20.43 12.15
CA ALA A 263 29.36 20.72 12.28
C ALA A 263 29.93 20.21 13.62
N ALA A 264 29.16 20.33 14.71
CA ALA A 264 29.57 19.78 16.00
C ALA A 264 29.73 18.25 15.95
N ARG A 265 28.82 17.55 15.26
CA ARG A 265 28.89 16.10 15.05
C ARG A 265 30.09 15.71 14.17
N LEU A 266 30.37 16.46 13.11
CA LEU A 266 31.54 16.23 12.27
C LEU A 266 32.84 16.36 13.08
N LYS A 267 32.97 17.42 13.89
CA LYS A 267 34.14 17.60 14.77
C LYS A 267 34.30 16.46 15.78
N ALA A 268 33.21 15.93 16.32
CA ALA A 268 33.27 14.79 17.21
C ALA A 268 33.81 13.54 16.49
N VAL A 269 33.41 13.31 15.23
CA VAL A 269 33.96 12.22 14.41
C VAL A 269 35.42 12.46 14.07
N GLU A 270 35.82 13.69 13.71
CA GLU A 270 37.20 14.05 13.42
C GLU A 270 38.15 13.83 14.61
N SER A 271 37.64 13.86 15.83
CA SER A 271 38.41 13.61 17.08
C SER A 271 38.40 12.14 17.51
N ASP A 272 37.71 11.26 16.82
CA ASP A 272 37.59 9.83 17.16
C ASP A 272 38.31 8.97 16.10
N ASP A 273 39.53 8.50 16.45
CA ASP A 273 40.34 7.66 15.54
C ASP A 273 39.62 6.39 15.06
N SER A 274 38.73 5.82 15.87
CA SER A 274 37.95 4.63 15.51
C SER A 274 36.94 4.94 14.44
N LEU A 275 36.19 6.03 14.61
CA LEU A 275 35.21 6.49 13.63
C LEU A 275 35.88 6.97 12.32
N GLN A 276 37.08 7.59 12.42
CA GLN A 276 37.83 7.97 11.22
C GLN A 276 38.28 6.75 10.41
N LYS A 277 38.83 5.73 11.05
CA LYS A 277 39.21 4.48 10.38
C LYS A 277 38.02 3.78 9.75
N GLN A 278 36.88 3.77 10.43
CA GLN A 278 35.65 3.18 9.92
C GLN A 278 35.13 3.98 8.72
N SER A 279 35.13 5.32 8.78
CA SER A 279 34.73 6.20 7.68
C SER A 279 35.62 6.02 6.46
N ALA A 280 36.94 5.92 6.65
CA ALA A 280 37.89 5.66 5.55
C ALA A 280 37.60 4.30 4.88
N ALA A 281 37.42 3.25 5.66
CA ALA A 281 37.10 1.92 5.13
C ALA A 281 35.76 1.92 4.34
N TRP A 282 34.75 2.66 4.78
CA TRP A 282 33.48 2.79 4.05
C TRP A 282 33.64 3.61 2.79
N THR A 283 34.45 4.66 2.81
CA THR A 283 34.73 5.48 1.64
C THR A 283 35.40 4.65 0.56
N ASP A 284 36.42 3.87 0.91
CA ASP A 284 37.12 2.99 -0.04
C ASP A 284 36.19 1.96 -0.65
N ARG A 285 35.32 1.34 0.15
CA ARG A 285 34.32 0.39 -0.34
C ARG A 285 33.27 1.04 -1.24
N TYR A 286 32.79 2.23 -0.88
CA TYR A 286 31.84 3.00 -1.70
C TYR A 286 32.43 3.38 -3.05
N LEU A 287 33.69 3.81 -3.08
CA LEU A 287 34.41 4.19 -4.30
C LEU A 287 34.69 2.96 -5.19
N ALA A 288 34.83 1.78 -4.60
CA ALA A 288 35.01 0.53 -5.35
C ALA A 288 33.71 -0.01 -5.97
N MET A 289 32.54 0.57 -5.67
CA MET A 289 31.26 0.13 -6.27
C MET A 289 31.23 0.39 -7.78
N PRO A 290 30.68 -0.54 -8.61
CA PRO A 290 30.72 -0.46 -10.07
C PRO A 290 30.07 0.79 -10.67
N HIS A 291 29.17 1.44 -9.94
CA HIS A 291 28.43 2.61 -10.40
C HIS A 291 28.98 3.93 -9.87
N THR A 292 30.00 3.91 -9.03
CA THR A 292 30.59 5.11 -8.46
C THR A 292 31.51 5.77 -9.48
N LYS A 293 31.22 7.05 -9.77
CA LYS A 293 32.05 7.89 -10.67
C LYS A 293 32.86 8.95 -9.90
N LEU A 294 32.93 8.81 -8.59
CA LEU A 294 33.66 9.73 -7.72
C LEU A 294 35.11 9.28 -7.60
N GLU A 295 36.03 10.20 -7.67
CA GLU A 295 37.44 9.98 -7.38
C GLU A 295 37.76 10.60 -6.02
N THR A 296 38.58 9.93 -5.23
CA THR A 296 39.17 10.53 -4.03
C THR A 296 40.13 11.63 -4.45
N LYS A 297 39.95 12.82 -3.94
CA LYS A 297 40.90 13.89 -4.02
C LYS A 297 41.90 13.81 -2.88
#